data_049fd54e11b271d81406bca93d25a5b9
#
_entry.id   049fd54e11b271d81406bca93d25a5b9
#
_cell.length_a   1.000
_cell.length_b   1.000
_cell.length_c   1.000
_cell.angle_alpha   90.00
_cell.angle_beta   90.00
_cell.angle_gamma   90.00
#
_symmetry.space_group_name_H-M   'P 1'
#
loop_
_entity.id
_entity.type
_entity.pdbx_description
1 polymer ?
#
loop_
_entity_poly.entity_id
_entity_poly.type
_entity_poly.pdbx_seq_one_letter_code
_entity_poly.pdbx_strand_id
1 'polypeptide(L)'
;AIGFNALNIARVETGFIVANSDFITAEHAIRNNRTRNPDEIGLSWMVDMSKPFFNGKDAIVKIRKNKLSKYVFAALEIDGKEPADGAIIYHDKKYEVGIITAATWSPTAKKSIALASMKLPYGQKIKSNLWVEIYVLRELEYYKMMKKVSIVKTPFVKLKRRTLTPPLKN
;
A
#
# COMPACT_ATOMS: atom_id res chain seq x y z
N ALA A 1 -23.51 -4.66 13.04
CA ALA A 1 -22.63 -3.48 13.01
C ALA A 1 -21.17 -3.94 13.06
N ILE A 2 -20.26 -3.22 12.42
CA ILE A 2 -18.82 -3.48 12.41
C ILE A 2 -18.10 -2.21 12.88
N GLY A 3 -17.09 -2.37 13.74
CA GLY A 3 -16.29 -1.26 14.21
C GLY A 3 -15.30 -0.75 13.15
N PHE A 4 -14.91 0.52 13.23
CA PHE A 4 -13.98 1.16 12.28
C PHE A 4 -12.64 0.42 12.17
N ASN A 5 -12.08 -0.03 13.30
CA ASN A 5 -10.82 -0.80 13.28
C ASN A 5 -10.96 -2.13 12.55
N ALA A 6 -12.07 -2.84 12.72
CA ALA A 6 -12.31 -4.09 12.01
C ALA A 6 -12.46 -3.86 10.50
N LEU A 7 -13.12 -2.77 10.09
CA LEU A 7 -13.19 -2.37 8.68
C LEU A 7 -11.80 -2.04 8.13
N ASN A 8 -10.98 -1.31 8.89
CA ASN A 8 -9.60 -0.98 8.48
C ASN A 8 -8.74 -2.25 8.31
N ILE A 9 -8.84 -3.21 9.24
CA ILE A 9 -8.15 -4.49 9.11
C ILE A 9 -8.59 -5.21 7.82
N ALA A 10 -9.88 -5.34 7.58
CA ALA A 10 -10.42 -6.03 6.42
C ALA A 10 -9.98 -5.39 5.10
N ARG A 11 -9.95 -4.03 5.00
CA ARG A 11 -9.49 -3.34 3.80
C ARG A 11 -8.00 -3.56 3.53
N VAL A 12 -7.18 -3.49 4.58
CA VAL A 12 -5.73 -3.70 4.43
C VAL A 12 -5.45 -5.14 4.04
N GLU A 13 -6.10 -6.14 4.67
CA GLU A 13 -5.98 -7.56 4.32
C GLU A 13 -6.30 -7.83 2.84
N THR A 14 -7.25 -7.10 2.26
CA THR A 14 -7.60 -7.22 0.84
C THR A 14 -6.72 -6.38 -0.10
N GLY A 15 -5.95 -5.43 0.44
CA GLY A 15 -5.18 -4.47 -0.34
C GLY A 15 -6.02 -3.33 -0.90
N PHE A 16 -7.18 -3.04 -0.29
CA PHE A 16 -8.07 -1.97 -0.74
C PHE A 16 -7.58 -0.61 -0.25
N ILE A 17 -7.31 0.29 -1.20
CA ILE A 17 -6.84 1.65 -0.94
C ILE A 17 -8.02 2.61 -0.75
N VAL A 18 -7.80 3.63 0.09
CA VAL A 18 -8.79 4.69 0.39
C VAL A 18 -8.23 6.04 0.04
N ALA A 19 -9.01 6.82 -0.71
CA ALA A 19 -8.68 8.20 -1.07
C ALA A 19 -8.48 9.07 0.18
N ASN A 20 -7.52 9.98 0.12
CA ASN A 20 -7.10 10.87 1.20
C ASN A 20 -6.54 10.17 2.47
N SER A 21 -6.43 8.84 2.42
CA SER A 21 -5.71 8.02 3.41
C SER A 21 -4.44 7.44 2.79
N ASP A 22 -4.59 6.62 1.75
CA ASP A 22 -3.45 5.97 1.08
C ASP A 22 -2.84 6.83 -0.04
N PHE A 23 -3.61 7.75 -0.61
CA PHE A 23 -3.14 8.73 -1.60
C PHE A 23 -3.99 10.00 -1.55
N ILE A 24 -3.40 11.12 -1.96
CA ILE A 24 -4.10 12.40 -2.00
C ILE A 24 -4.73 12.56 -3.37
N THR A 25 -6.04 12.85 -3.40
CA THR A 25 -6.77 13.15 -4.64
C THR A 25 -6.34 14.50 -5.21
N ALA A 26 -6.55 14.72 -6.51
CA ALA A 26 -6.23 15.99 -7.16
C ALA A 26 -6.99 17.18 -6.54
N GLU A 27 -8.21 16.95 -6.09
CA GLU A 27 -9.05 17.97 -5.42
C GLU A 27 -8.47 18.44 -4.08
N HIS A 28 -7.88 17.52 -3.29
CA HIS A 28 -7.31 17.82 -1.98
C HIS A 28 -5.81 18.14 -2.01
N ALA A 29 -5.16 18.01 -3.15
CA ALA A 29 -3.73 18.23 -3.26
C ALA A 29 -3.42 19.73 -3.42
N ILE A 30 -2.84 20.34 -2.39
CA ILE A 30 -2.34 21.73 -2.45
C ILE A 30 -1.20 21.85 -3.47
N ARG A 31 -0.42 20.80 -3.67
CA ARG A 31 0.72 20.77 -4.61
C ARG A 31 0.54 19.64 -5.62
N ASN A 32 0.68 19.94 -6.91
CA ASN A 32 0.51 18.95 -7.99
C ASN A 32 1.43 17.73 -7.87
N ASN A 33 2.60 17.87 -7.25
CA ASN A 33 3.52 16.74 -7.05
C ASN A 33 3.07 15.73 -5.98
N ARG A 34 2.01 16.04 -5.23
CA ARG A 34 1.40 15.15 -4.25
C ARG A 34 0.28 14.28 -4.83
N THR A 35 -0.24 14.64 -6.01
CA THR A 35 -1.23 13.80 -6.69
C THR A 35 -0.59 12.50 -7.15
N ARG A 36 -1.42 11.47 -7.33
CA ARG A 36 -1.01 10.17 -7.87
C ARG A 36 -1.85 9.85 -9.09
N ASN A 37 -1.20 9.29 -10.11
CA ASN A 37 -1.89 8.74 -11.25
C ASN A 37 -2.32 7.28 -10.99
N PRO A 38 -3.26 6.72 -11.77
CA PRO A 38 -3.74 5.34 -11.55
C PRO A 38 -2.64 4.28 -11.56
N ASP A 39 -1.58 4.47 -12.33
CA ASP A 39 -0.47 3.51 -12.40
C ASP A 39 0.34 3.51 -11.09
N GLU A 40 0.51 4.67 -10.46
CA GLU A 40 1.24 4.80 -9.20
C GLU A 40 0.52 4.21 -7.99
N ILE A 41 -0.81 4.11 -8.04
CA ILE A 41 -1.63 3.56 -6.96
C ILE A 41 -2.12 2.13 -7.24
N GLY A 42 -1.59 1.47 -8.28
CA GLY A 42 -1.92 0.09 -8.61
C GLY A 42 -3.28 -0.12 -9.26
N LEU A 43 -3.91 0.95 -9.77
CA LEU A 43 -5.22 0.92 -10.42
C LEU A 43 -5.15 1.05 -11.96
N SER A 44 -3.99 0.78 -12.56
CA SER A 44 -3.82 0.84 -14.02
C SER A 44 -4.78 -0.08 -14.78
N TRP A 45 -5.18 -1.18 -14.17
CA TRP A 45 -6.13 -2.15 -14.73
C TRP A 45 -7.56 -1.61 -14.87
N MET A 46 -7.93 -0.56 -14.14
CA MET A 46 -9.23 0.12 -14.26
C MET A 46 -9.29 1.08 -15.44
N VAL A 47 -8.14 1.39 -16.05
CA VAL A 47 -8.06 2.37 -17.12
C VAL A 47 -8.12 1.66 -18.48
N ASP A 48 -9.29 1.68 -19.10
CA ASP A 48 -9.49 1.10 -20.44
C ASP A 48 -8.97 2.06 -21.52
N MET A 49 -7.76 1.79 -22.00
CA MET A 49 -7.11 2.58 -23.05
C MET A 49 -7.69 2.35 -24.44
N SER A 50 -8.55 1.35 -24.66
CA SER A 50 -9.20 1.09 -25.96
C SER A 50 -10.31 2.07 -26.25
N LYS A 51 -10.88 2.70 -25.22
CA LYS A 51 -11.91 3.75 -25.40
C LYS A 51 -11.36 4.90 -26.25
N PRO A 52 -12.13 5.41 -27.23
CA PRO A 52 -11.68 6.48 -28.10
C PRO A 52 -11.36 7.75 -27.32
N PHE A 53 -12.14 8.07 -26.29
CA PHE A 53 -11.99 9.27 -25.48
C PHE A 53 -12.41 9.05 -24.03
N PHE A 54 -11.69 9.67 -23.09
CA PHE A 54 -12.07 9.92 -21.70
C PHE A 54 -11.21 11.06 -21.11
N ASN A 55 -11.72 11.75 -20.11
CA ASN A 55 -10.98 12.82 -19.45
C ASN A 55 -9.66 12.30 -18.84
N GLY A 56 -8.54 12.88 -19.26
CA GLY A 56 -7.20 12.49 -18.80
C GLY A 56 -6.51 11.42 -19.65
N LYS A 57 -7.10 10.92 -20.76
CA LYS A 57 -6.47 9.92 -21.64
C LYS A 57 -5.09 10.36 -22.12
N ASP A 58 -4.99 11.58 -22.67
CA ASP A 58 -3.73 12.12 -23.20
C ASP A 58 -2.66 12.28 -22.12
N ALA A 59 -3.07 12.66 -20.90
CA ALA A 59 -2.16 12.77 -19.78
C ALA A 59 -1.57 11.39 -19.41
N ILE A 60 -2.40 10.34 -19.35
CA ILE A 60 -1.95 8.97 -19.07
C ILE A 60 -1.03 8.44 -20.17
N VAL A 61 -1.38 8.68 -21.46
CA VAL A 61 -0.53 8.32 -22.60
C VAL A 61 0.84 8.98 -22.45
N LYS A 62 0.89 10.29 -22.17
CA LYS A 62 2.13 11.04 -21.98
C LYS A 62 2.96 10.49 -20.80
N ILE A 63 2.30 10.19 -19.66
CA ILE A 63 2.96 9.63 -18.48
C ILE A 63 3.59 8.28 -18.82
N ARG A 64 2.86 7.38 -19.45
CA ARG A 64 3.35 6.03 -19.81
C ARG A 64 4.47 6.08 -20.85
N LYS A 65 4.29 6.86 -21.92
CA LYS A 65 5.29 7.03 -22.99
C LYS A 65 6.62 7.55 -22.45
N ASN A 66 6.58 8.53 -21.57
CA ASN A 66 7.77 9.21 -21.05
C ASN A 66 8.24 8.65 -19.69
N LYS A 67 7.61 7.58 -19.19
CA LYS A 67 7.94 6.94 -17.88
C LYS A 67 7.98 7.94 -16.72
N LEU A 68 6.99 8.81 -16.64
CA LEU A 68 6.95 9.93 -15.67
C LEU A 68 6.47 9.52 -14.27
N SER A 69 5.95 8.30 -14.08
CA SER A 69 5.58 7.79 -12.77
C SER A 69 6.79 7.72 -11.85
N LYS A 70 6.66 8.26 -10.66
CA LYS A 70 7.74 8.32 -9.65
C LYS A 70 7.52 7.35 -8.50
N TYR A 71 6.29 6.91 -8.31
CA TYR A 71 5.87 6.08 -7.19
C TYR A 71 5.22 4.80 -7.68
N VAL A 72 5.09 3.87 -6.77
CA VAL A 72 4.35 2.63 -6.97
C VAL A 72 3.68 2.22 -5.65
N PHE A 73 2.47 1.72 -5.74
CA PHE A 73 1.79 1.08 -4.64
C PHE A 73 2.45 -0.27 -4.34
N ALA A 74 2.73 -0.52 -3.06
CA ALA A 74 3.31 -1.77 -2.59
C ALA A 74 2.55 -2.30 -1.38
N ALA A 75 2.39 -3.61 -1.33
CA ALA A 75 1.89 -4.32 -0.16
C ALA A 75 3.08 -4.97 0.57
N LEU A 76 3.12 -4.84 1.88
CA LEU A 76 4.27 -5.18 2.71
C LEU A 76 3.88 -6.09 3.86
N GLU A 77 4.74 -7.08 4.16
CA GLU A 77 4.78 -7.76 5.45
C GLU A 77 5.91 -7.15 6.28
N ILE A 78 5.65 -6.90 7.56
CA ILE A 78 6.59 -6.27 8.51
C ILE A 78 6.91 -7.26 9.62
N ASP A 79 8.18 -7.40 9.96
CA ASP A 79 8.61 -8.22 11.07
C ASP A 79 8.21 -7.57 12.41
N GLY A 80 7.49 -8.32 13.25
CA GLY A 80 7.02 -7.83 14.57
C GLY A 80 5.53 -7.49 14.58
N LYS A 81 5.09 -6.83 15.65
CA LYS A 81 3.67 -6.47 15.89
C LYS A 81 3.47 -4.98 16.17
N GLU A 82 4.53 -4.22 16.12
CA GLU A 82 4.52 -2.80 16.43
C GLU A 82 3.71 -2.03 15.37
N PRO A 83 2.94 -1.00 15.78
CA PRO A 83 2.19 -0.17 14.85
C PRO A 83 3.15 0.59 13.93
N ALA A 84 2.85 0.58 12.63
CA ALA A 84 3.72 1.15 11.61
C ALA A 84 3.01 2.18 10.70
N ASP A 85 1.82 2.65 11.07
CA ASP A 85 1.10 3.68 10.30
C ASP A 85 1.95 4.95 10.18
N GLY A 86 2.06 5.49 8.96
CA GLY A 86 2.85 6.68 8.69
C GLY A 86 4.36 6.49 8.75
N ALA A 87 4.85 5.28 9.03
CA ALA A 87 6.27 5.00 9.18
C ALA A 87 7.03 5.11 7.85
N ILE A 88 8.27 5.59 7.92
CA ILE A 88 9.13 5.76 6.74
C ILE A 88 9.85 4.45 6.42
N ILE A 89 9.91 4.14 5.13
CA ILE A 89 10.59 2.94 4.61
C ILE A 89 11.95 3.34 4.07
N TYR A 90 12.97 2.58 4.48
CA TYR A 90 14.35 2.77 4.07
C TYR A 90 14.88 1.58 3.29
N HIS A 91 15.72 1.86 2.30
CA HIS A 91 16.59 0.87 1.68
C HIS A 91 17.95 0.91 2.41
N ASP A 92 18.45 -0.28 2.79
CA ASP A 92 19.70 -0.46 3.54
C ASP A 92 19.78 0.36 4.84
N LYS A 93 18.63 0.66 5.48
CA LYS A 93 18.52 1.51 6.68
C LYS A 93 19.06 2.93 6.51
N LYS A 94 19.30 3.37 5.28
CA LYS A 94 19.97 4.64 4.97
C LYS A 94 19.15 5.54 4.05
N TYR A 95 18.59 4.99 2.97
CA TYR A 95 17.92 5.78 1.95
C TYR A 95 16.41 5.66 2.11
N GLU A 96 15.74 6.80 2.32
CA GLU A 96 14.29 6.88 2.36
C GLU A 96 13.70 6.57 0.98
N VAL A 97 12.89 5.51 0.90
CA VAL A 97 12.34 5.00 -0.36
C VAL A 97 10.82 4.91 -0.39
N GLY A 98 10.14 5.23 0.71
CA GLY A 98 8.69 5.21 0.76
C GLY A 98 8.12 5.53 2.12
N ILE A 99 6.79 5.51 2.18
CA ILE A 99 6.02 5.72 3.40
C ILE A 99 4.89 4.68 3.48
N ILE A 100 4.65 4.18 4.67
CA ILE A 100 3.49 3.34 4.98
C ILE A 100 2.26 4.24 5.07
N THR A 101 1.23 3.94 4.31
CA THR A 101 -0.02 4.69 4.29
C THR A 101 -1.09 4.09 5.19
N ALA A 102 -1.03 2.78 5.38
CA ALA A 102 -1.88 2.07 6.34
C ALA A 102 -1.17 0.80 6.80
N ALA A 103 -1.18 0.51 8.08
CA ALA A 103 -0.66 -0.71 8.65
C ALA A 103 -1.61 -1.31 9.69
N THR A 104 -1.58 -2.63 9.84
CA THR A 104 -2.34 -3.32 10.86
C THR A 104 -1.76 -4.70 11.16
N TRP A 105 -2.02 -5.19 12.35
CA TRP A 105 -1.86 -6.61 12.65
C TRP A 105 -3.05 -7.37 12.05
N SER A 106 -2.79 -8.30 11.12
CA SER A 106 -3.82 -9.18 10.59
C SER A 106 -4.01 -10.39 11.49
N PRO A 107 -5.15 -10.55 12.14
CA PRO A 107 -5.44 -11.74 12.95
C PRO A 107 -5.60 -12.99 12.06
N THR A 108 -6.03 -12.81 10.82
CA THR A 108 -6.23 -13.88 9.86
C THR A 108 -4.91 -14.40 9.29
N ALA A 109 -4.03 -13.51 8.84
CA ALA A 109 -2.71 -13.88 8.34
C ALA A 109 -1.69 -14.12 9.47
N LYS A 110 -1.99 -13.70 10.71
CA LYS A 110 -1.09 -13.72 11.88
C LYS A 110 0.23 -13.00 11.61
N LYS A 111 0.16 -11.87 10.92
CA LYS A 111 1.29 -11.04 10.51
C LYS A 111 0.96 -9.57 10.61
N SER A 112 1.98 -8.75 10.75
CA SER A 112 1.87 -7.30 10.53
C SER A 112 1.93 -7.03 9.04
N ILE A 113 0.91 -6.36 8.51
CA ILE A 113 0.73 -6.07 7.09
C ILE A 113 0.54 -4.58 6.87
N ALA A 114 0.99 -4.08 5.72
CA ALA A 114 0.90 -2.67 5.41
C ALA A 114 0.70 -2.40 3.92
N LEU A 115 0.08 -1.26 3.64
CA LEU A 115 0.02 -0.63 2.32
C LEU A 115 0.99 0.54 2.31
N ALA A 116 1.68 0.74 1.21
CA ALA A 116 2.72 1.76 1.13
C ALA A 116 2.78 2.43 -0.25
N SER A 117 3.17 3.71 -0.25
CA SER A 117 3.58 4.45 -1.43
C SER A 117 5.10 4.46 -1.48
N MET A 118 5.69 3.82 -2.47
CA MET A 118 7.14 3.68 -2.59
C MET A 118 7.69 4.37 -3.83
N LYS A 119 8.89 4.92 -3.71
CA LYS A 119 9.63 5.50 -4.83
C LYS A 119 10.08 4.38 -5.79
N LEU A 120 9.95 4.61 -7.09
CA LEU A 120 10.54 3.72 -8.09
C LEU A 120 12.08 3.82 -8.05
N PRO A 121 12.81 2.72 -8.25
CA PRO A 121 12.35 1.36 -8.58
C PRO A 121 12.12 0.44 -7.37
N TYR A 122 12.24 0.94 -6.15
CA TYR A 122 12.31 0.12 -4.92
C TYR A 122 11.05 -0.71 -4.64
N GLY A 123 9.87 -0.18 -4.93
CA GLY A 123 8.61 -0.88 -4.70
C GLY A 123 8.28 -2.02 -5.67
N GLN A 124 9.10 -2.22 -6.70
CA GLN A 124 8.87 -3.28 -7.70
C GLN A 124 9.70 -4.54 -7.47
N LYS A 125 10.77 -4.46 -6.68
CA LYS A 125 11.71 -5.57 -6.48
C LYS A 125 11.38 -6.33 -5.20
N ILE A 126 10.93 -7.57 -5.33
CA ILE A 126 10.60 -8.46 -4.21
C ILE A 126 11.81 -8.74 -3.30
N LYS A 127 13.04 -8.69 -3.84
CA LYS A 127 14.30 -8.96 -3.10
C LYS A 127 15.07 -7.68 -2.79
N SER A 128 14.42 -6.65 -2.26
CA SER A 128 15.10 -5.44 -1.79
C SER A 128 15.34 -5.51 -0.28
N ASN A 129 16.46 -4.95 0.17
CA ASN A 129 16.79 -4.87 1.60
C ASN A 129 16.03 -3.67 2.21
N LEU A 130 14.76 -3.88 2.52
CA LEU A 130 13.85 -2.84 3.01
C LEU A 130 13.68 -2.93 4.52
N TRP A 131 13.59 -1.77 5.13
CA TRP A 131 13.43 -1.57 6.56
C TRP A 131 12.41 -0.47 6.82
N VAL A 132 11.62 -0.62 7.87
CA VAL A 132 10.70 0.41 8.33
C VAL A 132 11.19 0.97 9.66
N GLU A 133 11.15 2.29 9.78
CA GLU A 133 11.48 3.02 11.00
C GLU A 133 10.22 3.23 11.82
N ILE A 134 10.15 2.60 12.98
CA ILE A 134 9.01 2.63 13.89
C ILE A 134 9.42 3.27 15.20
N TYR A 135 8.56 4.12 15.75
CA TYR A 135 8.73 4.68 17.10
C TYR A 135 7.71 4.08 18.05
N VAL A 136 8.19 3.45 19.09
CA VAL A 136 7.33 2.81 20.11
C VAL A 136 7.46 3.58 21.41
N LEU A 137 6.33 4.03 21.94
CA LEU A 137 6.27 4.66 23.26
C LEU A 137 6.36 3.59 24.36
N ARG A 138 7.36 3.68 25.21
CA ARG A 138 7.53 2.85 26.41
C ARG A 138 7.93 3.76 27.58
N GLU A 139 7.23 3.66 28.69
CA GLU A 139 7.56 4.40 29.91
C GLU A 139 7.80 5.91 29.68
N LEU A 140 6.94 6.53 28.82
CA LEU A 140 6.99 7.94 28.43
C LEU A 140 8.17 8.34 27.51
N GLU A 141 8.94 7.40 27.02
CA GLU A 141 10.02 7.62 26.04
C GLU A 141 9.73 6.94 24.71
N TYR A 142 10.14 7.57 23.60
CA TYR A 142 10.04 7.00 22.27
C TYR A 142 11.30 6.24 21.90
N TYR A 143 11.17 4.94 21.69
CA TYR A 143 12.24 4.07 21.21
C TYR A 143 12.14 3.87 19.72
N LYS A 144 13.20 4.24 19.00
CA LYS A 144 13.36 4.01 17.58
C LYS A 144 13.70 2.54 17.32
N MET A 145 12.98 1.91 16.43
CA MET A 145 13.20 0.54 16.00
C MET A 145 13.25 0.45 14.49
N MET A 146 14.16 -0.39 13.96
CA MET A 146 14.19 -0.71 12.52
C MET A 146 13.73 -2.16 12.35
N LYS A 147 12.60 -2.35 11.67
CA LYS A 147 12.04 -3.68 11.38
C LYS A 147 12.20 -4.01 9.90
N LYS A 148 12.50 -5.27 9.62
CA LYS A 148 12.63 -5.74 8.23
C LYS A 148 11.27 -5.78 7.57
N VAL A 149 11.25 -5.50 6.26
CA VAL A 149 10.03 -5.43 5.45
C VAL A 149 10.21 -6.23 4.18
N SER A 150 9.17 -6.95 3.79
CA SER A 150 9.13 -7.72 2.56
C SER A 150 7.96 -7.29 1.69
N ILE A 151 8.20 -7.07 0.39
CA ILE A 151 7.14 -6.80 -0.57
C ILE A 151 6.41 -8.09 -0.89
N VAL A 152 5.09 -8.04 -0.82
CA VAL A 152 4.21 -9.18 -1.09
C VAL A 152 3.09 -8.80 -2.06
N LYS A 153 2.37 -9.80 -2.57
CA LYS A 153 1.21 -9.58 -3.44
C LYS A 153 -0.07 -9.50 -2.61
N THR A 154 -0.97 -8.62 -2.99
CA THR A 154 -2.35 -8.60 -2.48
C THR A 154 -3.23 -9.60 -3.22
N PRO A 155 -4.30 -10.12 -2.57
CA PRO A 155 -4.66 -9.93 -1.17
C PRO A 155 -3.72 -10.69 -0.22
N PHE A 156 -3.49 -10.17 1.00
CA PHE A 156 -2.67 -10.85 2.02
C PHE A 156 -3.33 -12.15 2.52
N VAL A 157 -4.65 -12.18 2.48
CA VAL A 157 -5.45 -13.33 2.93
C VAL A 157 -6.26 -13.88 1.77
N LYS A 158 -6.04 -15.16 1.46
CA LYS A 158 -6.80 -15.90 0.44
C LYS A 158 -7.77 -16.86 1.13
N LEU A 159 -9.03 -16.50 1.21
CA LEU A 159 -10.07 -17.32 1.82
C LEU A 159 -10.58 -18.35 0.80
N LYS A 160 -10.55 -19.63 1.17
CA LYS A 160 -11.06 -20.73 0.31
C LYS A 160 -12.51 -20.50 -0.15
N ARG A 161 -13.36 -19.95 0.73
CA ARG A 161 -14.77 -19.64 0.42
C ARG A 161 -14.98 -18.65 -0.73
N ARG A 162 -13.93 -17.93 -1.17
CA ARG A 162 -14.03 -17.04 -2.36
C ARG A 162 -14.01 -17.79 -3.68
N THR A 163 -13.50 -19.02 -3.67
CA THR A 163 -13.30 -19.85 -4.87
C THR A 163 -14.05 -21.17 -4.82
N LEU A 164 -14.57 -21.54 -3.65
CA LEU A 164 -15.31 -22.79 -3.46
C LEU A 164 -16.79 -22.48 -3.23
N THR A 165 -17.64 -23.06 -4.07
CA THR A 165 -19.08 -23.08 -3.81
C THR A 165 -19.35 -24.02 -2.64
N PRO A 166 -20.10 -23.60 -1.59
CA PRO A 166 -20.50 -24.51 -0.53
C PRO A 166 -21.29 -25.68 -1.10
N PRO A 167 -21.11 -26.90 -0.60
CA PRO A 167 -21.96 -28.03 -1.00
C PRO A 167 -23.42 -27.71 -0.68
N LEU A 168 -24.32 -28.11 -1.58
CA LEU A 168 -25.76 -28.04 -1.31
C LEU A 168 -26.02 -28.84 -0.05
N LYS A 169 -26.68 -28.23 0.93
CA LYS A 169 -27.21 -28.96 2.08
C LYS A 169 -28.42 -29.74 1.57
N ASN A 170 -28.30 -31.07 1.49
CA ASN A 170 -29.45 -31.97 1.35
C ASN A 170 -30.32 -31.94 2.58
#